data_3c40ceabbedc7ede7b23c0e58f9c332f
#
_entry.id   3c40ceabbedc7ede7b23c0e58f9c332f
#
_cell.length_a   1.000
_cell.length_b   1.000
_cell.length_c   1.000
_cell.angle_alpha   90.00
_cell.angle_beta   90.00
_cell.angle_gamma   90.00
#
_symmetry.space_group_name_H-M   'P 1'
#
loop_
_entity.id
_entity.type
_entity.pdbx_description
1 polymer ?
#
loop_
_entity_poly.entity_id
_entity_poly.type
_entity_poly.pdbx_seq_one_letter_code
_entity_poly.pdbx_strand_id
1 'polypeptide(L)'
;WGLSKSDEAFLQEIVATDRSSNVKETARRLLCSLPDSELVKIYEELLRGKLHFNFLLGWSYDKIEFTPEMKKLGLEEVSSNKNEKDDRFLLRQLAERVPLSFWSEFYDCAPEKAAGKLAKNPPFQKLFDLSKPILNFSDSGWAYHTLKENADEKMADALMGLLPSSQREEIAFQSERGGYIPDSWFNEDGIGWGMKFSTRVFQRMLRNNYYLPKETAEQLALYFPSEMRKPIEQTALSTAAQENNTSTRFCRLMMEYMDLKQRIDTLLNND
;
A
#
# COMPACT_ATOMS: atom_id res chain seq x y z
N TRP A 1 -19.14 5.86 9.43
CA TRP A 1 -19.89 4.67 9.04
C TRP A 1 -18.96 3.82 8.20
N GLY A 2 -18.54 2.66 8.71
CA GLY A 2 -17.67 1.72 8.01
C GLY A 2 -18.42 0.40 7.78
N LEU A 3 -17.97 -0.37 6.78
CA LEU A 3 -18.43 -1.73 6.52
C LEU A 3 -18.14 -2.63 7.73
N SER A 4 -19.12 -3.42 8.16
CA SER A 4 -19.02 -4.29 9.33
C SER A 4 -19.68 -5.65 9.09
N LYS A 5 -19.43 -6.61 9.98
CA LYS A 5 -20.08 -7.94 9.92
C LYS A 5 -21.61 -7.86 9.91
N SER A 6 -22.22 -6.81 10.49
CA SER A 6 -23.67 -6.64 10.47
C SER A 6 -24.25 -6.37 9.07
N ASP A 7 -23.42 -5.94 8.12
CA ASP A 7 -23.84 -5.65 6.76
C ASP A 7 -23.86 -6.91 5.86
N GLU A 8 -23.29 -8.02 6.33
CA GLU A 8 -23.12 -9.23 5.55
C GLU A 8 -24.45 -9.79 5.02
N ALA A 9 -25.47 -9.91 5.87
CA ALA A 9 -26.77 -10.45 5.48
C ALA A 9 -27.43 -9.62 4.36
N PHE A 10 -27.35 -8.29 4.46
CA PHE A 10 -27.85 -7.36 3.45
C PHE A 10 -27.08 -7.51 2.12
N LEU A 11 -25.75 -7.60 2.18
CA LEU A 11 -24.93 -7.77 0.98
C LEU A 11 -25.17 -9.14 0.31
N GLN A 12 -25.36 -10.19 1.08
CA GLN A 12 -25.71 -11.53 0.57
C GLN A 12 -27.09 -11.52 -0.13
N GLU A 13 -28.06 -10.83 0.44
CA GLU A 13 -29.38 -10.66 -0.19
C GLU A 13 -29.27 -9.95 -1.54
N ILE A 14 -28.46 -8.88 -1.63
CA ILE A 14 -28.19 -8.20 -2.90
C ILE A 14 -27.57 -9.15 -3.93
N VAL A 15 -26.55 -9.91 -3.54
CA VAL A 15 -25.91 -10.88 -4.44
C VAL A 15 -26.92 -11.92 -4.95
N ALA A 16 -27.85 -12.35 -4.12
CA ALA A 16 -28.86 -13.34 -4.49
C ALA A 16 -29.94 -12.75 -5.41
N THR A 17 -30.48 -11.58 -5.08
CA THR A 17 -31.76 -11.10 -5.62
C THR A 17 -31.65 -9.96 -6.61
N ASP A 18 -30.64 -9.10 -6.56
CA ASP A 18 -30.53 -7.94 -7.44
C ASP A 18 -30.46 -8.36 -8.92
N ARG A 19 -31.04 -7.55 -9.80
CA ARG A 19 -31.06 -7.82 -11.25
C ARG A 19 -29.81 -7.31 -11.96
N SER A 20 -29.12 -6.32 -11.39
CA SER A 20 -27.94 -5.70 -11.96
C SER A 20 -26.67 -6.50 -11.63
N SER A 21 -25.97 -6.94 -12.66
CA SER A 21 -24.67 -7.62 -12.50
C SER A 21 -23.63 -6.72 -11.79
N ASN A 22 -23.65 -5.41 -12.07
CA ASN A 22 -22.72 -4.46 -11.47
C ASN A 22 -22.99 -4.29 -9.96
N VAL A 23 -24.26 -4.26 -9.55
CA VAL A 23 -24.64 -4.18 -8.13
C VAL A 23 -24.23 -5.45 -7.40
N LYS A 24 -24.49 -6.62 -7.99
CA LYS A 24 -24.03 -7.91 -7.44
C LYS A 24 -22.51 -7.97 -7.29
N GLU A 25 -21.78 -7.50 -8.28
CA GLU A 25 -20.32 -7.52 -8.23
C GLU A 25 -19.79 -6.56 -7.16
N THR A 26 -20.40 -5.38 -7.02
CA THR A 26 -20.07 -4.44 -5.94
C THR A 26 -20.34 -5.05 -4.57
N ALA A 27 -21.49 -5.71 -4.38
CA ALA A 27 -21.83 -6.39 -3.14
C ALA A 27 -20.85 -7.53 -2.81
N ARG A 28 -20.45 -8.35 -3.81
CA ARG A 28 -19.41 -9.38 -3.62
C ARG A 28 -18.06 -8.77 -3.20
N ARG A 29 -17.65 -7.68 -3.85
CA ARG A 29 -16.41 -6.98 -3.48
C ARG A 29 -16.44 -6.50 -2.04
N LEU A 30 -17.58 -5.96 -1.57
CA LEU A 30 -17.74 -5.57 -0.17
C LEU A 30 -17.72 -6.78 0.77
N LEU A 31 -18.37 -7.90 0.41
CA LEU A 31 -18.27 -9.14 1.17
C LEU A 31 -16.84 -9.68 1.26
N CYS A 32 -16.05 -9.56 0.18
CA CYS A 32 -14.64 -9.92 0.19
C CYS A 32 -13.76 -9.01 1.07
N SER A 33 -14.25 -7.83 1.46
CA SER A 33 -13.56 -6.94 2.40
C SER A 33 -13.89 -7.25 3.87
N LEU A 34 -14.76 -8.21 4.12
CA LEU A 34 -15.11 -8.71 5.46
C LEU A 34 -14.42 -10.06 5.68
N PRO A 35 -13.30 -10.11 6.45
CA PRO A 35 -12.50 -11.34 6.57
C PRO A 35 -13.27 -12.53 7.14
N ASP A 36 -14.29 -12.29 7.96
CA ASP A 36 -15.11 -13.34 8.57
C ASP A 36 -16.42 -13.62 7.79
N SER A 37 -16.58 -13.11 6.56
CA SER A 37 -17.79 -13.37 5.75
C SER A 37 -17.84 -14.83 5.30
N GLU A 38 -19.05 -15.36 5.14
CA GLU A 38 -19.25 -16.72 4.60
C GLU A 38 -18.64 -16.89 3.20
N LEU A 39 -18.64 -15.83 2.39
CA LEU A 39 -18.02 -15.84 1.07
C LEU A 39 -16.51 -16.05 1.16
N VAL A 40 -15.84 -15.33 2.08
CA VAL A 40 -14.40 -15.47 2.30
C VAL A 40 -14.05 -16.85 2.83
N LYS A 41 -14.79 -17.38 3.78
CA LYS A 41 -14.60 -18.74 4.29
C LYS A 41 -14.71 -19.81 3.19
N ILE A 42 -15.65 -19.66 2.25
CA ILE A 42 -15.74 -20.55 1.08
C ILE A 42 -14.46 -20.45 0.22
N TYR A 43 -13.93 -19.26 0.00
CA TYR A 43 -12.66 -19.10 -0.73
C TYR A 43 -11.48 -19.76 0.00
N GLU A 44 -11.41 -19.62 1.33
CA GLU A 44 -10.38 -20.26 2.14
C GLU A 44 -10.46 -21.80 2.05
N GLU A 45 -11.63 -22.37 2.16
CA GLU A 45 -11.84 -23.81 2.04
C GLU A 45 -11.44 -24.34 0.67
N LEU A 46 -11.87 -23.66 -0.42
CA LEU A 46 -11.51 -24.01 -1.78
C LEU A 46 -10.00 -23.98 -2.01
N LEU A 47 -9.32 -23.01 -1.42
CA LEU A 47 -7.87 -22.83 -1.59
C LEU A 47 -7.07 -23.81 -0.72
N ARG A 48 -7.48 -24.01 0.55
CA ARG A 48 -6.73 -24.78 1.56
C ARG A 48 -6.44 -26.21 1.13
N GLY A 49 -7.40 -26.86 0.45
CA GLY A 49 -7.25 -28.22 -0.02
C GLY A 49 -6.46 -28.40 -1.33
N LYS A 50 -6.05 -27.30 -1.97
CA LYS A 50 -5.45 -27.32 -3.30
C LYS A 50 -4.05 -26.73 -3.35
N LEU A 51 -3.69 -25.89 -2.40
CA LEU A 51 -2.41 -25.20 -2.36
C LEU A 51 -1.47 -25.89 -1.38
N HIS A 52 -0.25 -26.18 -1.84
CA HIS A 52 0.77 -26.85 -1.04
C HIS A 52 2.08 -26.08 -1.08
N PHE A 53 2.78 -26.07 0.06
CA PHE A 53 4.11 -25.49 0.15
C PHE A 53 5.08 -26.48 0.78
N ASN A 54 6.16 -26.74 0.08
CA ASN A 54 7.28 -27.55 0.59
C ASN A 54 8.52 -26.67 0.68
N PHE A 55 9.22 -26.70 1.82
CA PHE A 55 10.39 -25.86 2.04
C PHE A 55 11.50 -26.07 0.99
N LEU A 56 11.67 -27.30 0.51
CA LEU A 56 12.72 -27.64 -0.48
C LEU A 56 12.25 -27.48 -1.92
N LEU A 57 10.98 -27.81 -2.21
CA LEU A 57 10.42 -27.87 -3.56
C LEU A 57 9.64 -26.61 -3.94
N GLY A 58 9.34 -25.73 -2.95
CA GLY A 58 8.53 -24.54 -3.17
C GLY A 58 7.04 -24.84 -3.26
N TRP A 59 6.34 -24.05 -4.05
CA TRP A 59 4.89 -24.12 -4.23
C TRP A 59 4.47 -25.19 -5.23
N SER A 60 3.42 -25.93 -4.87
CA SER A 60 2.66 -26.80 -5.76
C SER A 60 1.16 -26.66 -5.50
N TYR A 61 0.35 -27.10 -6.44
CA TYR A 61 -1.10 -27.02 -6.32
C TYR A 61 -1.75 -28.17 -7.10
N ASP A 62 -2.87 -28.65 -6.54
CA ASP A 62 -3.70 -29.65 -7.20
C ASP A 62 -4.62 -28.98 -8.22
N LYS A 63 -4.91 -29.70 -9.30
CA LYS A 63 -5.85 -29.24 -10.30
C LYS A 63 -7.21 -28.94 -9.65
N ILE A 64 -7.78 -27.80 -10.00
CA ILE A 64 -9.14 -27.39 -9.65
C ILE A 64 -9.93 -27.20 -10.96
N GLU A 65 -11.14 -27.72 -10.98
CA GLU A 65 -12.04 -27.56 -12.11
C GLU A 65 -13.07 -26.48 -11.79
N PHE A 66 -13.31 -25.61 -12.75
CA PHE A 66 -14.31 -24.54 -12.60
C PHE A 66 -15.71 -25.13 -12.57
N THR A 67 -16.54 -24.66 -11.64
CA THR A 67 -17.92 -25.11 -11.51
C THR A 67 -18.91 -23.95 -11.64
N PRO A 68 -20.18 -24.22 -11.96
CA PRO A 68 -21.23 -23.20 -11.98
C PRO A 68 -21.38 -22.45 -10.64
N GLU A 69 -21.09 -23.13 -9.52
CA GLU A 69 -21.12 -22.55 -8.17
C GLU A 69 -20.01 -21.51 -8.02
N MET A 70 -18.81 -21.79 -8.52
CA MET A 70 -17.68 -20.83 -8.51
C MET A 70 -17.99 -19.58 -9.31
N LYS A 71 -18.75 -19.70 -10.41
CA LYS A 71 -19.24 -18.54 -11.15
C LYS A 71 -20.19 -17.69 -10.31
N LYS A 72 -21.08 -18.31 -9.53
CA LYS A 72 -21.97 -17.58 -8.60
C LYS A 72 -21.20 -16.86 -7.51
N LEU A 73 -20.05 -17.39 -7.10
CA LEU A 73 -19.13 -16.76 -6.15
C LEU A 73 -18.31 -15.60 -6.77
N GLY A 74 -18.47 -15.32 -8.07
CA GLY A 74 -17.75 -14.24 -8.76
C GLY A 74 -16.34 -14.62 -9.20
N LEU A 75 -16.03 -15.91 -9.32
CA LEU A 75 -14.79 -16.40 -9.91
C LEU A 75 -14.92 -16.51 -11.42
N GLU A 76 -13.82 -16.27 -12.12
CA GLU A 76 -13.73 -16.36 -13.58
C GLU A 76 -13.04 -17.66 -14.00
N GLU A 77 -13.52 -18.28 -15.08
CA GLU A 77 -13.02 -19.56 -15.57
C GLU A 77 -11.70 -19.41 -16.33
N VAL A 78 -11.56 -18.36 -17.13
CA VAL A 78 -10.48 -18.18 -18.10
C VAL A 78 -9.67 -16.93 -17.80
N SER A 79 -8.35 -17.08 -17.76
CA SER A 79 -7.43 -15.95 -17.60
C SER A 79 -7.34 -15.11 -18.89
N SER A 80 -7.30 -13.80 -18.74
CA SER A 80 -6.93 -12.89 -19.83
C SER A 80 -5.47 -13.05 -20.28
N ASN A 81 -4.62 -13.62 -19.41
CA ASN A 81 -3.23 -13.92 -19.71
C ASN A 81 -3.14 -15.31 -20.36
N LYS A 82 -2.90 -15.36 -21.67
CA LYS A 82 -2.78 -16.60 -22.45
C LYS A 82 -1.69 -17.57 -21.97
N ASN A 83 -0.73 -17.12 -21.19
CA ASN A 83 0.35 -17.93 -20.64
C ASN A 83 0.01 -18.53 -19.25
N GLU A 84 -1.14 -18.16 -18.67
CA GLU A 84 -1.62 -18.68 -17.40
C GLU A 84 -2.66 -19.76 -17.65
N LYS A 85 -2.46 -20.97 -17.08
CA LYS A 85 -3.46 -22.05 -17.15
C LYS A 85 -4.68 -21.69 -16.33
N ASP A 86 -5.87 -22.11 -16.77
CA ASP A 86 -7.14 -21.74 -16.14
C ASP A 86 -7.26 -22.25 -14.69
N ASP A 87 -6.79 -23.44 -14.39
CA ASP A 87 -6.74 -23.97 -13.02
C ASP A 87 -5.83 -23.15 -12.09
N ARG A 88 -4.69 -22.71 -12.61
CA ARG A 88 -3.77 -21.81 -11.88
C ARG A 88 -4.38 -20.43 -11.68
N PHE A 89 -5.04 -19.88 -12.68
CA PHE A 89 -5.74 -18.63 -12.62
C PHE A 89 -6.84 -18.65 -11.55
N LEU A 90 -7.62 -19.73 -11.51
CA LEU A 90 -8.67 -19.91 -10.52
C LEU A 90 -8.11 -19.93 -9.08
N LEU A 91 -7.03 -20.68 -8.84
CA LEU A 91 -6.38 -20.70 -7.54
C LEU A 91 -5.78 -19.36 -7.14
N ARG A 92 -5.21 -18.63 -8.11
CA ARG A 92 -4.69 -17.29 -7.86
C ARG A 92 -5.79 -16.30 -7.50
N GLN A 93 -6.95 -16.35 -8.16
CA GLN A 93 -8.11 -15.55 -7.78
C GLN A 93 -8.53 -15.80 -6.32
N LEU A 94 -8.55 -17.07 -5.89
CA LEU A 94 -8.83 -17.41 -4.50
C LEU A 94 -7.76 -16.84 -3.56
N ALA A 95 -6.48 -17.01 -3.88
CA ALA A 95 -5.37 -16.50 -3.08
C ALA A 95 -5.38 -14.97 -2.93
N GLU A 96 -5.87 -14.24 -3.93
CA GLU A 96 -6.02 -12.78 -3.89
C GLU A 96 -7.28 -12.31 -3.13
N ARG A 97 -8.17 -13.24 -2.72
CA ARG A 97 -9.45 -12.95 -2.03
C ARG A 97 -9.53 -13.47 -0.60
N VAL A 98 -8.56 -14.25 -0.15
CA VAL A 98 -8.50 -14.72 1.24
C VAL A 98 -7.80 -13.69 2.13
N PRO A 99 -8.18 -13.57 3.41
CA PRO A 99 -7.55 -12.68 4.35
C PRO A 99 -6.12 -13.14 4.66
N LEU A 100 -5.33 -12.22 5.18
CA LEU A 100 -3.91 -12.48 5.42
C LEU A 100 -3.67 -13.39 6.63
N SER A 101 -4.65 -13.52 7.53
CA SER A 101 -4.69 -14.54 8.59
C SER A 101 -4.63 -15.97 8.02
N PHE A 102 -5.28 -16.23 6.87
CA PHE A 102 -5.17 -17.51 6.16
C PHE A 102 -3.70 -17.92 5.94
N TRP A 103 -2.85 -16.99 5.52
CA TRP A 103 -1.44 -17.28 5.27
C TRP A 103 -0.64 -17.53 6.55
N SER A 104 -0.98 -16.85 7.65
CA SER A 104 -0.38 -17.11 8.95
C SER A 104 -0.71 -18.51 9.45
N GLU A 105 -1.95 -18.95 9.30
CA GLU A 105 -2.40 -20.31 9.60
C GLU A 105 -1.77 -21.34 8.67
N PHE A 106 -1.76 -21.06 7.35
CA PHE A 106 -1.22 -21.95 6.34
C PHE A 106 0.29 -22.26 6.57
N TYR A 107 1.06 -21.25 6.99
CA TYR A 107 2.47 -21.40 7.31
C TYR A 107 2.77 -21.79 8.77
N ASP A 108 1.75 -21.86 9.60
CA ASP A 108 1.88 -22.07 11.05
C ASP A 108 2.92 -21.12 11.66
N CYS A 109 2.74 -19.81 11.44
CA CYS A 109 3.66 -18.80 11.95
C CYS A 109 3.01 -17.44 12.13
N ALA A 110 3.68 -16.56 12.90
CA ALA A 110 3.23 -15.20 13.12
C ALA A 110 3.10 -14.38 11.80
N PRO A 111 2.20 -13.39 11.74
CA PRO A 111 1.92 -12.59 10.54
C PRO A 111 3.17 -11.98 9.89
N GLU A 112 4.12 -11.48 10.69
CA GLU A 112 5.37 -10.90 10.20
C GLU A 112 6.19 -11.90 9.40
N LYS A 113 6.27 -13.16 9.91
CA LYS A 113 7.00 -14.23 9.22
C LYS A 113 6.27 -14.71 7.98
N ALA A 114 4.94 -14.78 8.02
CA ALA A 114 4.12 -15.15 6.87
C ALA A 114 4.24 -14.10 5.76
N ALA A 115 4.16 -12.81 6.08
CA ALA A 115 4.37 -11.72 5.14
C ALA A 115 5.74 -11.79 4.46
N GLY A 116 6.80 -12.00 5.24
CA GLY A 116 8.16 -12.17 4.73
C GLY A 116 8.32 -13.38 3.80
N LYS A 117 7.69 -14.52 4.13
CA LYS A 117 7.69 -15.71 3.28
C LYS A 117 6.99 -15.46 1.94
N LEU A 118 5.80 -14.83 1.98
CA LEU A 118 5.04 -14.50 0.77
C LEU A 118 5.74 -13.46 -0.10
N ALA A 119 6.31 -12.43 0.49
CA ALA A 119 7.01 -11.38 -0.25
C ALA A 119 8.26 -11.93 -0.97
N LYS A 120 8.98 -12.87 -0.35
CA LYS A 120 10.17 -13.50 -0.94
C LYS A 120 9.86 -14.60 -1.93
N ASN A 121 8.81 -15.35 -1.70
CA ASN A 121 8.44 -16.51 -2.52
C ASN A 121 6.91 -16.62 -2.66
N PRO A 122 6.28 -15.80 -3.51
CA PRO A 122 4.84 -15.83 -3.72
C PRO A 122 4.41 -17.12 -4.45
N PRO A 123 3.21 -17.66 -4.15
CA PRO A 123 2.75 -18.96 -4.66
C PRO A 123 2.60 -19.02 -6.18
N PHE A 124 2.32 -17.93 -6.84
CA PHE A 124 2.16 -17.86 -8.31
C PHE A 124 3.25 -17.01 -8.95
N GLN A 125 4.38 -16.86 -8.28
CA GLN A 125 5.52 -16.07 -8.73
C GLN A 125 5.08 -14.62 -9.08
N LYS A 126 5.43 -14.16 -10.29
CA LYS A 126 5.12 -12.78 -10.74
C LYS A 126 3.62 -12.52 -10.99
N LEU A 127 2.79 -13.55 -11.00
CA LEU A 127 1.35 -13.41 -11.25
C LEU A 127 0.54 -13.11 -9.99
N PHE A 128 1.07 -13.42 -8.81
CA PHE A 128 0.40 -13.14 -7.54
C PHE A 128 0.70 -11.70 -7.08
N ASP A 129 -0.35 -10.91 -6.97
CA ASP A 129 -0.28 -9.54 -6.49
C ASP A 129 -0.71 -9.48 -5.02
N LEU A 130 0.28 -9.56 -4.11
CA LEU A 130 0.05 -9.53 -2.67
C LEU A 130 -0.55 -8.20 -2.19
N SER A 131 -0.43 -7.11 -2.95
CA SER A 131 -1.05 -5.85 -2.60
C SER A 131 -2.58 -5.92 -2.61
N LYS A 132 -3.17 -6.77 -3.45
CA LYS A 132 -4.63 -6.89 -3.56
C LYS A 132 -5.31 -7.34 -2.26
N PRO A 133 -4.96 -8.48 -1.63
CA PRO A 133 -5.57 -8.85 -0.36
C PRO A 133 -5.23 -7.84 0.75
N ILE A 134 -4.03 -7.26 0.78
CA ILE A 134 -3.67 -6.25 1.77
C ILE A 134 -4.58 -5.02 1.67
N LEU A 135 -4.81 -4.50 0.46
CA LEU A 135 -5.71 -3.36 0.22
C LEU A 135 -7.17 -3.73 0.49
N ASN A 136 -7.59 -4.92 0.05
CA ASN A 136 -8.97 -5.38 0.20
C ASN A 136 -9.41 -5.46 1.66
N PHE A 137 -8.52 -5.94 2.54
CA PHE A 137 -8.78 -6.04 3.97
C PHE A 137 -8.22 -4.84 4.78
N SER A 138 -7.65 -3.84 4.11
CA SER A 138 -7.05 -2.64 4.74
C SER A 138 -6.08 -2.98 5.88
N ASP A 139 -5.29 -4.04 5.72
CA ASP A 139 -4.41 -4.55 6.76
C ASP A 139 -3.06 -3.82 6.79
N SER A 140 -2.97 -2.80 7.67
CA SER A 140 -1.77 -1.99 7.84
C SER A 140 -0.57 -2.78 8.39
N GLY A 141 -0.82 -3.81 9.23
CA GLY A 141 0.24 -4.67 9.77
C GLY A 141 0.93 -5.48 8.68
N TRP A 142 0.14 -6.11 7.82
CA TRP A 142 0.67 -6.83 6.66
C TRP A 142 1.31 -5.92 5.63
N ALA A 143 0.73 -4.72 5.39
CA ALA A 143 1.35 -3.71 4.52
C ALA A 143 2.77 -3.38 5.01
N TYR A 144 2.92 -3.09 6.30
CA TYR A 144 4.22 -2.78 6.91
C TYR A 144 5.23 -3.93 6.77
N HIS A 145 4.85 -5.15 7.16
CA HIS A 145 5.77 -6.29 7.12
C HIS A 145 6.15 -6.68 5.69
N THR A 146 5.21 -6.59 4.75
CA THR A 146 5.47 -6.85 3.34
C THR A 146 6.46 -5.84 2.75
N LEU A 147 6.25 -4.56 3.00
CA LEU A 147 7.12 -3.49 2.51
C LEU A 147 8.51 -3.52 3.17
N LYS A 148 8.60 -3.96 4.41
CA LYS A 148 9.88 -4.12 5.10
C LYS A 148 10.75 -5.20 4.47
N GLU A 149 10.16 -6.27 3.94
CA GLU A 149 10.87 -7.37 3.31
C GLU A 149 11.14 -7.14 1.82
N ASN A 150 10.24 -6.50 1.11
CA ASN A 150 10.35 -6.23 -0.33
C ASN A 150 9.54 -4.99 -0.72
N ALA A 151 10.15 -3.82 -0.59
CA ALA A 151 9.56 -2.58 -1.06
C ALA A 151 9.96 -2.33 -2.52
N ASP A 152 9.32 -3.01 -3.48
CA ASP A 152 9.36 -2.52 -4.84
C ASP A 152 8.49 -1.26 -4.97
N GLU A 153 8.78 -0.43 -5.98
CA GLU A 153 8.14 0.88 -6.16
C GLU A 153 6.62 0.76 -6.30
N LYS A 154 6.15 -0.19 -7.11
CA LYS A 154 4.72 -0.40 -7.35
C LYS A 154 3.98 -0.83 -6.07
N MET A 155 4.58 -1.72 -5.28
CA MET A 155 4.01 -2.18 -4.02
C MET A 155 4.02 -1.07 -2.97
N ALA A 156 5.11 -0.28 -2.92
CA ALA A 156 5.19 0.87 -2.03
C ALA A 156 4.10 1.90 -2.35
N ASP A 157 3.91 2.26 -3.62
CA ASP A 157 2.86 3.18 -4.05
C ASP A 157 1.46 2.68 -3.66
N ALA A 158 1.22 1.38 -3.78
CA ALA A 158 -0.08 0.81 -3.42
C ALA A 158 -0.33 0.78 -1.91
N LEU A 159 0.67 0.47 -1.09
CA LEU A 159 0.47 0.11 0.31
C LEU A 159 0.87 1.19 1.33
N MET A 160 1.70 2.17 0.93
CA MET A 160 2.18 3.20 1.87
C MET A 160 1.04 4.02 2.50
N GLY A 161 -0.07 4.21 1.77
CA GLY A 161 -1.26 4.90 2.27
C GLY A 161 -1.95 4.21 3.46
N LEU A 162 -1.77 2.89 3.62
CA LEU A 162 -2.31 2.14 4.76
C LEU A 162 -1.48 2.31 6.05
N LEU A 163 -0.24 2.78 5.95
CA LEU A 163 0.68 2.83 7.08
C LEU A 163 0.48 4.09 7.92
N PRO A 164 0.59 3.98 9.26
CA PRO A 164 0.78 5.13 10.13
C PRO A 164 2.06 5.90 9.74
N SER A 165 2.10 7.21 9.99
CA SER A 165 3.22 8.08 9.60
C SER A 165 4.59 7.56 10.05
N SER A 166 4.72 7.05 11.29
CA SER A 166 5.99 6.52 11.81
C SER A 166 6.50 5.30 11.03
N GLN A 167 5.60 4.37 10.66
CA GLN A 167 5.94 3.19 9.87
C GLN A 167 6.24 3.56 8.42
N ARG A 168 5.50 4.52 7.87
CA ARG A 168 5.73 5.08 6.53
C ARG A 168 7.11 5.69 6.42
N GLU A 169 7.50 6.48 7.42
CA GLU A 169 8.85 7.04 7.52
C GLU A 169 9.93 5.95 7.57
N GLU A 170 9.72 4.88 8.35
CA GLU A 170 10.67 3.76 8.45
C GLU A 170 10.87 3.08 7.10
N ILE A 171 9.78 2.74 6.39
CA ILE A 171 9.86 2.11 5.07
C ILE A 171 10.53 3.03 4.05
N ALA A 172 10.19 4.31 4.03
CA ALA A 172 10.82 5.29 3.17
C ALA A 172 12.33 5.44 3.41
N PHE A 173 12.79 5.21 4.65
CA PHE A 173 14.22 5.14 4.97
C PHE A 173 14.94 3.94 4.35
N GLN A 174 14.25 2.81 4.20
CA GLN A 174 14.84 1.58 3.66
C GLN A 174 14.88 1.59 2.13
N SER A 175 13.93 2.24 1.48
CA SER A 175 13.87 2.35 0.03
C SER A 175 14.81 3.44 -0.51
N GLU A 176 16.12 3.16 -0.58
CA GLU A 176 17.14 4.13 -1.02
C GLU A 176 17.20 4.34 -2.56
N ARG A 177 16.15 4.13 -3.31
CA ARG A 177 16.20 4.24 -4.77
C ARG A 177 15.73 5.60 -5.29
N GLY A 178 16.64 6.30 -6.00
CA GLY A 178 16.35 7.49 -6.83
C GLY A 178 16.03 8.79 -6.05
N GLY A 179 16.13 9.94 -6.68
CA GLY A 179 15.82 11.27 -6.10
C GLY A 179 14.34 11.62 -6.07
N TYR A 180 13.47 10.74 -6.56
CA TYR A 180 12.03 10.94 -6.61
C TYR A 180 11.39 10.64 -5.24
N ILE A 181 10.47 11.50 -4.81
CA ILE A 181 9.64 11.31 -3.63
C ILE A 181 8.27 10.87 -4.16
N PRO A 182 7.85 9.60 -3.93
CA PRO A 182 6.55 9.14 -4.36
C PRO A 182 5.40 9.93 -3.72
N ASP A 183 4.33 10.16 -4.46
CA ASP A 183 3.13 10.85 -3.95
C ASP A 183 2.52 10.09 -2.76
N SER A 184 2.68 8.76 -2.72
CA SER A 184 2.26 7.89 -1.62
C SER A 184 2.93 8.21 -0.26
N TRP A 185 4.01 9.00 -0.23
CA TRP A 185 4.63 9.46 1.03
C TRP A 185 3.88 10.63 1.65
N PHE A 186 3.12 11.38 0.85
CA PHE A 186 2.28 12.47 1.33
C PHE A 186 0.94 11.91 1.82
N ASN A 187 0.50 12.34 3.00
CA ASN A 187 -0.75 11.89 3.60
C ASN A 187 -1.89 12.81 3.19
N GLU A 188 -3.04 12.26 2.89
CA GLU A 188 -4.26 13.05 2.74
C GLU A 188 -4.73 13.65 4.07
N ASP A 189 -4.34 13.05 5.21
CA ASP A 189 -4.67 13.51 6.55
C ASP A 189 -3.86 14.73 7.02
N GLY A 190 -2.89 15.19 6.24
CA GLY A 190 -2.07 16.37 6.53
C GLY A 190 -1.12 16.23 7.73
N ILE A 191 -0.92 15.00 8.24
CA ILE A 191 0.01 14.76 9.35
C ILE A 191 1.45 15.00 8.87
N GLY A 192 2.14 15.93 9.53
CA GLY A 192 3.53 16.27 9.22
C GLY A 192 4.52 15.13 9.48
N TRP A 193 5.68 15.24 8.85
CA TRP A 193 6.78 14.29 9.02
C TRP A 193 7.62 14.61 10.25
N GLY A 194 8.28 13.59 10.82
CA GLY A 194 9.24 13.79 11.90
C GLY A 194 10.55 14.43 11.41
N MET A 195 11.28 15.08 12.35
CA MET A 195 12.55 15.77 12.05
C MET A 195 13.57 14.89 11.35
N LYS A 196 13.71 13.64 11.79
CA LYS A 196 14.70 12.70 11.23
C LYS A 196 14.43 12.40 9.76
N PHE A 197 13.17 12.13 9.44
CA PHE A 197 12.74 11.84 8.08
C PHE A 197 12.84 13.08 7.19
N SER A 198 12.32 14.22 7.64
CA SER A 198 12.39 15.49 6.92
C SER A 198 13.82 15.91 6.61
N THR A 199 14.75 15.76 7.58
CA THR A 199 16.17 16.04 7.35
C THR A 199 16.76 15.16 6.25
N ARG A 200 16.44 13.87 6.26
CA ARG A 200 16.96 12.94 5.24
C ARG A 200 16.40 13.23 3.86
N VAL A 201 15.09 13.46 3.76
CA VAL A 201 14.44 13.85 2.50
C VAL A 201 15.07 15.13 1.96
N PHE A 202 15.23 16.16 2.78
CA PHE A 202 15.86 17.42 2.41
C PHE A 202 17.29 17.23 1.89
N GLN A 203 18.12 16.49 2.62
CA GLN A 203 19.49 16.20 2.18
C GLN A 203 19.52 15.43 0.85
N ARG A 204 18.61 14.52 0.65
CA ARG A 204 18.48 13.76 -0.61
C ARG A 204 18.12 14.66 -1.78
N MET A 205 17.17 15.58 -1.59
CA MET A 205 16.78 16.56 -2.61
C MET A 205 17.98 17.45 -3.01
N LEU A 206 18.76 17.89 -2.05
CA LEU A 206 19.96 18.71 -2.32
C LEU A 206 21.05 17.94 -3.09
N ARG A 207 21.24 16.64 -2.83
CA ARG A 207 22.22 15.81 -3.55
C ARG A 207 21.86 15.60 -5.02
N ASN A 208 20.55 15.52 -5.32
CA ASN A 208 20.03 15.26 -6.65
C ASN A 208 19.77 16.54 -7.45
N ASN A 209 20.59 17.49 -7.37
CA ASN A 209 20.55 18.90 -7.74
C ASN A 209 20.06 19.24 -9.18
N TYR A 210 19.59 18.29 -9.98
CA TYR A 210 19.25 18.51 -11.38
C TYR A 210 17.87 19.17 -11.61
N TYR A 211 16.93 18.94 -10.70
CA TYR A 211 15.58 19.50 -10.84
C TYR A 211 14.88 19.59 -9.48
N LEU A 212 14.63 20.81 -9.03
CA LEU A 212 13.92 21.11 -7.79
C LEU A 212 12.71 22.00 -8.14
N PRO A 213 11.58 21.39 -8.53
CA PRO A 213 10.40 22.14 -8.94
C PRO A 213 9.79 22.90 -7.77
N LYS A 214 9.11 24.00 -8.08
CA LYS A 214 8.40 24.83 -7.11
C LYS A 214 7.33 24.01 -6.35
N GLU A 215 6.63 23.19 -7.06
CA GLU A 215 5.56 22.33 -6.54
C GLU A 215 6.08 21.36 -5.46
N THR A 216 7.29 20.84 -5.64
CA THR A 216 7.95 20.00 -4.63
C THR A 216 8.30 20.80 -3.37
N ALA A 217 8.76 22.05 -3.51
CA ALA A 217 9.03 22.88 -2.36
C ALA A 217 7.76 23.19 -1.56
N GLU A 218 6.66 23.44 -2.25
CA GLU A 218 5.36 23.67 -1.66
C GLU A 218 4.86 22.42 -0.90
N GLN A 219 4.86 21.27 -1.51
CA GLN A 219 4.48 20.01 -0.89
C GLN A 219 5.34 19.72 0.34
N LEU A 220 6.67 19.78 0.23
CA LEU A 220 7.55 19.50 1.35
C LEU A 220 7.34 20.46 2.52
N ALA A 221 7.10 21.74 2.26
CA ALA A 221 6.85 22.72 3.30
C ALA A 221 5.58 22.40 4.14
N LEU A 222 4.57 21.77 3.52
CA LEU A 222 3.36 21.33 4.23
C LEU A 222 3.66 20.20 5.23
N TYR A 223 4.58 19.29 4.89
CA TYR A 223 4.87 18.11 5.71
C TYR A 223 6.06 18.29 6.65
N PHE A 224 6.95 19.22 6.37
CA PHE A 224 8.12 19.47 7.23
C PHE A 224 7.68 20.11 8.55
N PRO A 225 8.27 19.66 9.69
CA PRO A 225 8.08 20.32 10.98
C PRO A 225 8.74 21.71 10.97
N SER A 226 8.23 22.63 11.78
CA SER A 226 8.71 24.02 11.87
C SER A 226 10.21 24.12 12.18
N GLU A 227 10.73 23.17 12.92
CA GLU A 227 12.16 23.05 13.30
C GLU A 227 13.08 22.86 12.08
N MET A 228 12.56 22.37 10.96
CA MET A 228 13.32 22.25 9.71
C MET A 228 13.68 23.60 9.09
N ARG A 229 13.02 24.67 9.47
CA ARG A 229 13.29 26.03 8.96
C ARG A 229 14.77 26.43 9.18
N LYS A 230 15.32 26.14 10.36
CA LYS A 230 16.71 26.49 10.69
C LYS A 230 17.76 25.74 9.86
N PRO A 231 17.70 24.41 9.68
CA PRO A 231 18.58 23.69 8.76
C PRO A 231 18.46 24.16 7.31
N ILE A 232 17.26 24.49 6.83
CA ILE A 232 17.03 24.99 5.47
C ILE A 232 17.69 26.36 5.29
N GLU A 233 17.54 27.28 6.24
CA GLU A 233 18.17 28.59 6.23
C GLU A 233 19.70 28.51 6.24
N GLN A 234 20.27 27.66 7.07
CA GLN A 234 21.72 27.41 7.12
C GLN A 234 22.25 26.92 5.76
N THR A 235 21.48 26.03 5.11
CA THR A 235 21.83 25.54 3.77
C THR A 235 21.75 26.66 2.73
N ALA A 236 20.71 27.48 2.76
CA ALA A 236 20.57 28.63 1.87
C ALA A 236 21.76 29.61 2.00
N LEU A 237 22.18 29.87 3.23
CA LEU A 237 23.33 30.74 3.51
C LEU A 237 24.66 30.14 3.04
N SER A 238 24.90 28.85 3.27
CA SER A 238 26.13 28.17 2.87
C SER A 238 26.27 28.03 1.35
N THR A 239 25.16 28.00 0.62
CA THR A 239 25.14 27.88 -0.84
C THR A 239 24.98 29.23 -1.56
N ALA A 240 24.71 30.32 -0.83
CA ALA A 240 24.48 31.65 -1.38
C ALA A 240 25.72 32.27 -2.10
N ALA A 241 26.92 31.81 -1.80
CA ALA A 241 28.16 32.24 -2.44
C ALA A 241 28.30 31.80 -3.92
N GLN A 242 27.46 30.85 -4.35
CA GLN A 242 27.41 30.38 -5.73
C GLN A 242 26.26 31.10 -6.46
N GLU A 243 26.55 32.08 -7.30
CA GLU A 243 25.55 32.76 -8.11
C GLU A 243 24.72 31.74 -8.92
N ASN A 244 23.37 31.85 -8.86
CA ASN A 244 22.38 30.97 -9.50
C ASN A 244 22.32 29.50 -9.00
N ASN A 245 22.66 29.24 -7.74
CA ASN A 245 22.50 27.89 -7.20
C ASN A 245 21.01 27.52 -7.05
N THR A 246 20.59 26.46 -7.76
CA THR A 246 19.23 25.92 -7.71
C THR A 246 18.82 25.55 -6.27
N SER A 247 19.75 25.03 -5.47
CA SER A 247 19.52 24.69 -4.06
C SER A 247 19.22 25.93 -3.21
N THR A 248 19.90 27.05 -3.43
CA THR A 248 19.63 28.31 -2.71
C THR A 248 18.20 28.81 -3.01
N ARG A 249 17.82 28.80 -4.30
CA ARG A 249 16.46 29.18 -4.72
C ARG A 249 15.41 28.27 -4.11
N PHE A 250 15.63 26.97 -4.14
CA PHE A 250 14.73 25.98 -3.54
C PHE A 250 14.57 26.17 -2.04
N CYS A 251 15.66 26.35 -1.30
CA CYS A 251 15.63 26.64 0.14
C CYS A 251 14.84 27.92 0.46
N ARG A 252 14.99 28.98 -0.32
CA ARG A 252 14.23 30.22 -0.15
C ARG A 252 12.72 30.01 -0.35
N LEU A 253 12.34 29.29 -1.41
CA LEU A 253 10.94 28.93 -1.65
C LEU A 253 10.36 28.09 -0.51
N MET A 254 11.10 27.09 -0.03
CA MET A 254 10.64 26.29 1.12
C MET A 254 10.41 27.17 2.36
N MET A 255 11.31 28.09 2.67
CA MET A 255 11.14 29.02 3.81
C MET A 255 9.89 29.89 3.64
N GLU A 256 9.67 30.44 2.44
CA GLU A 256 8.46 31.24 2.13
C GLU A 256 7.17 30.45 2.39
N TYR A 257 7.11 29.19 1.93
CA TYR A 257 5.93 28.35 2.17
C TYR A 257 5.79 27.90 3.63
N MET A 258 6.87 27.65 4.35
CA MET A 258 6.82 27.35 5.77
C MET A 258 6.35 28.54 6.59
N ASP A 259 6.78 29.76 6.24
CA ASP A 259 6.33 30.99 6.87
C ASP A 259 4.83 31.26 6.59
N LEU A 260 4.35 30.95 5.36
CA LEU A 260 2.94 31.01 5.00
C LEU A 260 2.11 30.02 5.82
N LYS A 261 2.56 28.75 5.90
CA LYS A 261 1.92 27.72 6.72
C LYS A 261 1.78 28.18 8.18
N GLN A 262 2.85 28.67 8.77
CA GLN A 262 2.84 29.14 10.16
C GLN A 262 1.85 30.27 10.38
N ARG A 263 1.70 31.21 9.42
CA ARG A 263 0.68 32.28 9.50
C ARG A 263 -0.73 31.72 9.44
N ILE A 264 -0.99 30.77 8.56
CA ILE A 264 -2.29 30.10 8.43
C ILE A 264 -2.63 29.36 9.73
N ASP A 265 -1.70 28.57 10.26
CA ASP A 265 -1.88 27.83 11.52
C ASP A 265 -2.15 28.79 12.70
N THR A 266 -1.48 29.95 12.72
CA THR A 266 -1.73 30.97 13.76
C THR A 266 -3.12 31.58 13.65
N LEU A 267 -3.60 31.81 12.43
CA LEU A 267 -4.96 32.35 12.22
C LEU A 267 -6.05 31.36 12.62
N LEU A 268 -5.86 30.07 12.26
CA LEU A 268 -6.83 29.01 12.56
C LEU A 268 -6.91 28.64 14.06
N ASN A 269 -5.84 28.88 14.82
CA ASN A 269 -5.80 28.57 16.25
C ASN A 269 -6.19 29.76 17.14
N ASN A 270 -6.45 30.95 16.57
CA ASN A 270 -6.90 32.13 17.31
C ASN A 270 -8.41 32.38 17.22
N ASP A 271 -9.15 31.50 16.52
CA ASP A 271 -10.63 31.43 16.50
C ASP A 271 -11.12 30.29 17.40
#